data_0a86ee23d24d91792c75456cc81b1145
#
_entry.id   0a86ee23d24d91792c75456cc81b1145
#
_cell.length_a   1.000
_cell.length_b   1.000
_cell.length_c   1.000
_cell.angle_alpha   90.00
_cell.angle_beta   90.00
_cell.angle_gamma   90.00
#
_symmetry.space_group_name_H-M   'P 1'
#
loop_
_entity.id
_entity.type
_entity.pdbx_description
1 polymer ?
#
loop_
_entity_poly.entity_id
_entity_poly.type
_entity_poly.pdbx_seq_one_letter_code
_entity_poly.pdbx_strand_id
1 'polypeptide(L)' 'KEYPNLTKNERKLCTLIHMNLSTKEIANITHQSIGSINVARSRLRQKFGLTDSDISLIVFLDKFKN' A
#
# COMPACT_ATOMS: atom_id res chain seq x y z
N LYS A 1 12.86 10.04 -4.41
CA LYS A 1 11.87 9.39 -4.39
C LYS A 1 11.24 8.78 -5.50
N GLU A 2 11.76 7.68 -5.93
CA GLU A 2 11.24 6.95 -7.01
C GLU A 2 10.49 5.76 -6.53
N TYR A 3 9.26 5.64 -6.94
CA TYR A 3 8.49 4.43 -6.71
C TYR A 3 8.63 3.55 -7.93
N PRO A 4 8.45 2.24 -7.77
CA PRO A 4 8.33 1.40 -8.95
C PRO A 4 7.11 1.85 -9.73
N ASN A 5 6.94 1.27 -10.90
CA ASN A 5 5.88 1.65 -11.81
C ASN A 5 4.51 1.36 -11.22
N LEU A 6 3.92 2.32 -10.60
CA LEU A 6 2.63 2.17 -9.93
C LEU A 6 1.49 2.71 -10.76
N THR A 7 0.37 2.01 -10.74
CA THR A 7 -0.84 2.52 -11.35
C THR A 7 -1.41 3.63 -10.47
N LYS A 8 -2.38 4.34 -11.03
CA LYS A 8 -3.05 5.40 -10.29
C LYS A 8 -3.69 4.85 -9.00
N ASN A 9 -4.33 3.69 -9.11
CA ASN A 9 -4.97 3.08 -7.94
C ASN A 9 -3.94 2.66 -6.91
N GLU A 10 -2.81 2.17 -7.36
CA GLU A 10 -1.75 1.76 -6.44
C GLU A 10 -1.17 2.95 -5.69
N ARG A 11 -1.02 4.07 -6.37
CA ARG A 11 -0.53 5.28 -5.72
C ARG A 11 -1.51 5.78 -4.68
N LYS A 12 -2.80 5.70 -5.01
CA LYS A 12 -3.84 6.08 -4.06
C LYS A 12 -3.79 5.19 -2.84
N LEU A 13 -3.62 3.90 -3.05
CA LEU A 13 -3.52 2.95 -1.95
C LEU A 13 -2.31 3.26 -1.08
N CYS A 14 -1.18 3.56 -1.69
CA CYS A 14 0.01 3.93 -0.92
C CYS A 14 -0.25 5.13 -0.02
N THR A 15 -0.93 6.13 -0.55
CA THR A 15 -1.25 7.31 0.22
C THR A 15 -2.10 6.95 1.44
N LEU A 16 -3.11 6.12 1.22
CA LEU A 16 -4.01 5.74 2.31
C LEU A 16 -3.28 4.91 3.37
N ILE A 17 -2.40 4.02 2.93
CA ILE A 17 -1.60 3.24 3.86
C ILE A 17 -0.69 4.16 4.67
N HIS A 18 -0.09 5.13 4.02
CA HIS A 18 0.82 6.06 4.66
C HIS A 18 0.10 6.94 5.68
N MET A 19 -1.19 7.14 5.49
CA MET A 19 -2.01 7.86 6.45
C MET A 19 -2.37 6.99 7.65
N ASN A 20 -1.84 5.78 7.67
CA ASN A 20 -2.03 4.86 8.80
C ASN A 20 -3.46 4.37 8.95
N LEU A 21 -4.14 4.25 7.83
CA LEU A 21 -5.51 3.73 7.84
C LEU A 21 -5.49 2.20 7.81
N SER A 22 -6.45 1.60 8.48
CA SER A 22 -6.56 0.16 8.48
C SER A 22 -7.10 -0.34 7.15
N THR A 23 -6.93 -1.64 6.88
CA THR A 23 -7.46 -2.24 5.68
C THR A 23 -8.97 -2.01 5.57
N LYS A 24 -9.67 -2.14 6.70
CA LYS A 24 -11.11 -1.93 6.72
C LYS A 24 -11.47 -0.50 6.35
N GLU A 25 -10.73 0.45 6.88
CA GLU A 25 -10.98 1.86 6.58
C GLU A 25 -10.73 2.16 5.11
N ILE A 26 -9.65 1.61 4.58
CA ILE A 26 -9.32 1.81 3.18
C ILE A 26 -10.42 1.21 2.30
N ALA A 27 -10.89 0.03 2.65
CA ALA A 27 -11.96 -0.63 1.91
C ALA A 27 -13.21 0.25 1.87
N ASN A 28 -13.55 0.84 3.00
CA ASN A 28 -14.70 1.74 3.09
C ASN A 28 -14.52 2.96 2.19
N ILE A 29 -13.37 3.59 2.28
CA ILE A 29 -13.11 4.82 1.52
C ILE A 29 -13.13 4.55 0.03
N THR A 30 -12.59 3.42 -0.39
CA THR A 30 -12.46 3.12 -1.81
C THR A 30 -13.63 2.30 -2.33
N HIS A 31 -14.61 1.98 -1.48
CA HIS A 31 -15.77 1.19 -1.86
C HIS A 31 -15.38 -0.17 -2.41
N GLN A 32 -14.41 -0.79 -1.78
CA GLN A 32 -13.93 -2.11 -2.16
C GLN A 32 -14.07 -3.06 -0.98
N SER A 33 -13.97 -4.35 -1.26
CA SER A 33 -14.00 -5.34 -0.21
C SER A 33 -12.65 -5.39 0.51
N ILE A 34 -12.66 -5.88 1.74
CA ILE A 34 -11.42 -6.06 2.49
C ILE A 34 -10.50 -7.02 1.74
N GLY A 35 -11.07 -8.06 1.14
CA GLY A 35 -10.27 -9.00 0.36
C GLY A 35 -9.56 -8.34 -0.80
N SER A 36 -10.24 -7.44 -1.50
CA SER A 36 -9.63 -6.73 -2.61
C SER A 36 -8.46 -5.87 -2.12
N ILE A 37 -8.63 -5.20 -0.99
CA ILE A 37 -7.57 -4.37 -0.45
C ILE A 37 -6.38 -5.25 -0.03
N ASN A 38 -6.63 -6.41 0.56
CA ASN A 38 -5.54 -7.31 0.94
C ASN A 38 -4.75 -7.77 -0.29
N VAL A 39 -5.44 -8.08 -1.38
CA VAL A 39 -4.76 -8.47 -2.61
C VAL A 39 -3.93 -7.31 -3.15
N ALA A 40 -4.49 -6.11 -3.14
CA ALA A 40 -3.78 -4.94 -3.63
C ALA A 40 -2.54 -4.65 -2.80
N ARG A 41 -2.64 -4.77 -1.48
CA ARG A 41 -1.50 -4.56 -0.60
C ARG A 41 -0.41 -5.60 -0.87
N SER A 42 -0.82 -6.84 -1.09
CA SER A 42 0.13 -7.89 -1.40
C SER A 42 0.89 -7.59 -2.68
N ARG A 43 0.18 -7.12 -3.69
CA ARG A 43 0.81 -6.77 -4.96
C ARG A 43 1.77 -5.60 -4.81
N LEU A 44 1.41 -4.62 -3.97
CA LEU A 44 2.31 -3.52 -3.69
C LEU A 44 3.59 -3.99 -3.05
N ARG A 45 3.47 -4.89 -2.07
CA ARG A 45 4.66 -5.41 -1.42
C ARG A 45 5.58 -6.10 -2.41
N GLN A 46 5.00 -6.84 -3.35
CA GLN A 46 5.79 -7.51 -4.38
C GLN A 46 6.51 -6.49 -5.26
N LYS A 47 5.84 -5.42 -5.62
CA LYS A 47 6.44 -4.39 -6.46
C LYS A 47 7.61 -3.70 -5.76
N PHE A 48 7.53 -3.57 -4.45
CA PHE A 48 8.61 -2.97 -3.67
C PHE A 48 9.66 -3.99 -3.23
N GLY A 49 9.47 -5.26 -3.58
CA GLY A 49 10.42 -6.30 -3.20
C GLY A 49 10.36 -6.65 -1.73
N LEU A 50 9.20 -6.53 -1.11
CA LEU A 50 9.06 -6.79 0.32
C LEU A 50 8.41 -8.12 0.63
N THR A 51 8.28 -8.99 -0.37
CA THR A 51 7.53 -10.24 -0.21
C THR A 51 8.00 -11.06 0.98
N ASP A 52 9.30 -11.16 1.14
CA ASP A 52 9.88 -11.95 2.23
C ASP A 52 10.40 -11.11 3.37
N SER A 53 9.92 -9.88 3.48
CA SER A 53 10.43 -8.95 4.46
C SER A 53 9.46 -8.78 5.61
N ASP A 54 9.99 -8.50 6.80
CA ASP A 54 9.18 -8.18 7.96
C ASP A 54 8.84 -6.71 8.02
N ILE A 55 9.36 -5.94 7.08
CA ILE A 55 9.11 -4.50 7.07
C ILE A 55 7.70 -4.25 6.59
N SER A 56 6.92 -3.51 7.36
CA SER A 56 5.57 -3.18 6.97
C SER A 56 5.60 -2.16 5.83
N LEU A 57 4.52 -2.12 5.06
CA LEU A 57 4.41 -1.13 4.00
C LEU A 57 4.49 0.29 4.53
N ILE A 58 3.93 0.53 5.69
CA ILE A 58 3.97 1.85 6.28
C ILE A 58 5.40 2.30 6.53
N VAL A 59 6.19 1.41 7.12
CA VAL A 59 7.59 1.72 7.41
C VAL A 59 8.37 1.91 6.12
N PHE A 60 8.13 1.05 5.14
CA PHE A 60 8.85 1.15 3.88
C PHE A 60 8.53 2.46 3.16
N LEU A 61 7.25 2.80 3.07
CA LEU A 61 6.83 4.02 2.38
C LEU A 61 7.35 5.27 3.08
N ASP A 62 7.50 5.19 4.39
CA ASP A 62 8.01 6.32 5.15
C ASP A 62 9.43 6.69 4.74
N LYS A 63 10.18 5.72 4.23
CA LYS A 63 11.54 5.98 3.76
C LYS A 63 11.58 6.84 2.51
N PHE A 64 10.48 6.89 1.78
CA PHE A 64 10.39 7.71 0.58
C PHE A 64 9.84 9.08 0.85
N LYS A 65 9.41 9.30 2.08
CA LYS A 65 8.90 10.57 2.46
C LYS A 65 10.05 11.49 2.80
N ASN A 66 9.97 12.69 2.42
CA ASN A 66 11.05 13.58 2.79
C ASN A 66 10.69 14.58 3.75
#